data_92b0e51911f0cf11dc232aee21e03abe
#
_entry.id   92b0e51911f0cf11dc232aee21e03abe
#
_cell.length_a   1.000
_cell.length_b   1.000
_cell.length_c   1.000
_cell.angle_alpha   90.00
_cell.angle_beta   90.00
_cell.angle_gamma   90.00
#
_symmetry.space_group_name_H-M   'P 1'
#
loop_
_entity.id
_entity.type
_entity.pdbx_description
1 polymer ?
#
loop_
_entity_poly.entity_id
_entity_poly.type
_entity_poly.pdbx_seq_one_letter_code
_entity_poly.pdbx_strand_id
1 'polypeptide(L)'
;KRKIKKNKLAIVKSKLLKQIKKSYPNFLNRDLNKLIDIILNEIKNSLKRSEGVELRGFGTFRTNIQKESIRRNPKTGAKVNVPKKRTIKWKMSKDLFKKLNNEKE
;
A
#
# COMPACT_ATOMS: atom_id res chain seq x y z
N LYS A 1 -10.50 -23.99 -11.16
CA LYS A 1 -10.17 -23.81 -10.92
C LYS A 1 -9.38 -23.46 -10.40
N ARG A 2 -8.87 -23.37 -10.31
CA ARG A 2 -8.11 -23.10 -9.95
C ARG A 2 -7.42 -22.45 -9.68
N LYS A 3 -7.24 -22.14 -9.29
CA LYS A 3 -6.67 -21.47 -9.03
C LYS A 3 -5.68 -21.06 -8.77
N ILE A 4 -5.26 -20.74 -8.83
CA ILE A 4 -4.29 -20.42 -8.69
C ILE A 4 -3.65 -19.83 -7.90
N LYS A 5 -3.12 -19.97 -7.36
CA LYS A 5 -2.67 -19.44 -6.52
C LYS A 5 -1.53 -19.08 -6.53
N LYS A 6 -0.99 -18.84 -6.93
CA LYS A 6 0.00 -18.47 -6.95
C LYS A 6 0.36 -17.39 -6.63
N ASN A 7 0.20 -16.85 -6.82
CA ASN A 7 0.49 -15.75 -6.64
C ASN A 7 0.50 -15.26 -5.45
N LYS A 8 0.46 -15.79 -4.75
CA LYS A 8 0.49 -15.37 -3.67
C LYS A 8 1.71 -15.20 -3.09
N LEU A 9 2.54 -14.47 -3.51
CA LEU A 9 3.80 -14.12 -2.95
C LEU A 9 3.73 -12.79 -2.27
N ALA A 10 2.68 -12.60 -1.51
CA ALA A 10 2.56 -11.38 -0.74
C ALA A 10 3.65 -11.36 0.32
N ILE A 11 4.21 -10.18 0.56
CA ILE A 11 5.17 -10.02 1.63
C ILE A 11 4.40 -9.78 2.91
N VAL A 12 4.60 -10.64 3.88
CA VAL A 12 4.00 -10.43 5.18
C VAL A 12 5.09 -9.91 6.12
N LYS A 13 4.66 -9.34 7.24
CA LYS A 13 5.57 -8.71 8.17
C LYS A 13 6.70 -9.63 8.62
N SER A 14 6.39 -10.88 8.90
CA SER A 14 7.40 -11.81 9.37
C SER A 14 8.47 -12.09 8.31
N LYS A 15 8.05 -12.12 7.06
CA LYS A 15 8.99 -12.30 5.97
C LYS A 15 9.89 -11.10 5.81
N LEU A 16 9.32 -9.92 5.93
CA LEU A 16 10.08 -8.68 5.85
C LEU A 16 11.10 -8.64 6.97
N LEU A 17 10.71 -9.04 8.17
CA LEU A 17 11.62 -9.08 9.29
C LEU A 17 12.79 -10.00 9.03
N LYS A 18 12.55 -11.15 8.44
CA LYS A 18 13.62 -12.08 8.11
C LYS A 18 14.61 -11.49 7.13
N GLN A 19 14.10 -10.80 6.12
CA GLN A 19 14.97 -10.18 5.13
C GLN A 19 15.83 -9.10 5.74
N ILE A 20 15.26 -8.29 6.60
CA ILE A 20 16.01 -7.23 7.25
C ILE A 20 17.04 -7.83 8.19
N LYS A 21 16.69 -8.91 8.88
CA LYS A 21 17.62 -9.59 9.78
C LYS A 21 18.84 -10.11 9.03
N LYS A 22 18.65 -10.57 7.82
CA LYS A 22 19.75 -11.03 7.00
C LYS A 22 20.76 -9.92 6.73
N SER A 23 20.26 -8.72 6.48
CA SER A 23 21.12 -7.58 6.19
C SER A 23 21.74 -7.01 7.46
N TYR A 24 21.08 -7.15 8.58
CA TYR A 24 21.54 -6.59 9.84
C TYR A 24 21.52 -7.65 10.93
N PRO A 25 22.38 -8.66 10.81
CA PRO A 25 22.31 -9.80 11.73
C PRO A 25 22.64 -9.48 13.18
N ASN A 26 23.33 -8.36 13.41
CA ASN A 26 23.70 -8.00 14.78
C ASN A 26 22.56 -7.37 15.58
N PHE A 27 21.46 -7.03 14.91
CA PHE A 27 20.34 -6.43 15.60
C PHE A 27 19.41 -7.53 16.12
N LEU A 28 18.79 -7.28 17.26
CA LEU A 28 17.83 -8.22 17.80
C LEU A 28 16.55 -8.20 17.01
N ASN A 29 15.94 -9.37 16.85
CA ASN A 29 14.66 -9.45 16.17
C ASN A 29 13.61 -8.55 16.80
N ARG A 30 13.63 -8.47 18.12
CA ARG A 30 12.69 -7.64 18.86
C ARG A 30 12.81 -6.17 18.44
N ASP A 31 14.04 -5.70 18.29
CA ASP A 31 14.29 -4.31 17.95
C ASP A 31 13.94 -4.03 16.49
N LEU A 32 14.24 -4.96 15.60
CA LEU A 32 13.88 -4.80 14.19
C LEU A 32 12.37 -4.81 14.01
N ASN A 33 11.70 -5.67 14.75
CA ASN A 33 10.25 -5.74 14.68
C ASN A 33 9.62 -4.45 15.16
N LYS A 34 10.15 -3.88 16.22
CA LYS A 34 9.69 -2.60 16.73
C LYS A 34 9.87 -1.49 15.71
N LEU A 35 11.01 -1.50 15.06
CA LEU A 35 11.29 -0.48 14.06
C LEU A 35 10.32 -0.56 12.89
N ILE A 36 10.04 -1.78 12.44
CA ILE A 36 9.06 -1.97 11.37
C ILE A 36 7.70 -1.43 11.80
N ASP A 37 7.28 -1.72 13.01
CA ASP A 37 6.01 -1.24 13.52
C ASP A 37 5.94 0.28 13.56
N ILE A 38 7.02 0.91 13.97
CA ILE A 38 7.07 2.37 14.02
C ILE A 38 6.91 2.96 12.63
N ILE A 39 7.60 2.39 11.67
CA ILE A 39 7.53 2.88 10.30
C ILE A 39 6.11 2.72 9.74
N LEU A 40 5.53 1.55 9.91
CA LEU A 40 4.19 1.30 9.37
C LEU A 40 3.14 2.17 10.06
N ASN A 41 3.29 2.38 11.37
CA ASN A 41 2.36 3.24 12.09
C ASN A 41 2.48 4.69 11.66
N GLU A 42 3.68 5.15 11.39
CA GLU A 42 3.86 6.53 10.95
C GLU A 42 3.21 6.75 9.59
N ILE A 43 3.35 5.79 8.68
CA ILE A 43 2.69 5.88 7.39
C ILE A 43 1.18 5.93 7.57
N LYS A 44 0.66 5.07 8.40
CA LYS A 44 -0.76 5.00 8.68
C LYS A 44 -1.29 6.31 9.24
N ASN A 45 -0.56 6.87 10.21
CA ASN A 45 -0.98 8.10 10.87
C ASN A 45 -0.94 9.30 9.91
N SER A 46 0.07 9.33 9.05
CA SER A 46 0.15 10.41 8.07
C SER A 46 -1.04 10.38 7.13
N LEU A 47 -1.43 9.20 6.69
CA LEU A 47 -2.57 9.07 5.80
C LEU A 47 -3.88 9.41 6.51
N LYS A 48 -3.96 9.10 7.80
CA LYS A 48 -5.12 9.48 8.60
C LYS A 48 -5.28 10.99 8.67
N ARG A 49 -4.16 11.69 8.74
CA ARG A 49 -4.17 13.15 8.77
C ARG A 49 -4.31 13.76 7.38
N SER A 50 -4.52 12.94 6.37
CA SER A 50 -4.62 13.37 4.98
C SER A 50 -3.33 13.98 4.45
N GLU A 51 -2.21 13.60 5.03
CA GLU A 51 -0.91 13.98 4.53
C GLU A 51 -0.44 12.91 3.57
N GLY A 52 0.24 13.32 2.52
CA GLY A 52 0.80 12.36 1.60
C GLY A 52 2.05 11.73 2.18
N VAL A 53 2.37 10.54 1.70
CA VAL A 53 3.59 9.85 2.08
C VAL A 53 4.35 9.52 0.81
N GLU A 54 5.50 10.11 0.65
CA GLU A 54 6.33 9.88 -0.52
C GLU A 54 7.52 8.99 -0.13
N LEU A 55 7.62 7.85 -0.79
CA LEU A 55 8.76 6.96 -0.62
C LEU A 55 9.61 7.11 -1.86
N ARG A 56 10.68 7.85 -1.73
CA ARG A 56 11.51 8.22 -2.86
C ARG A 56 12.01 6.99 -3.60
N GLY A 57 11.85 7.00 -4.91
CA GLY A 57 12.24 5.86 -5.73
C GLY A 57 11.20 4.76 -5.79
N PHE A 58 10.14 4.87 -5.02
CA PHE A 58 9.11 3.85 -4.97
C PHE A 58 7.76 4.39 -5.42
N GLY A 59 7.27 5.40 -4.74
CA GLY A 59 5.98 5.97 -5.10
C GLY A 59 5.42 6.82 -4.00
N THR A 60 4.19 7.22 -4.20
CA THR A 60 3.52 8.13 -3.28
C THR A 60 2.14 7.60 -2.95
N PHE A 61 1.82 7.63 -1.66
CA PHE A 61 0.46 7.35 -1.19
C PHE A 61 -0.19 8.68 -0.85
N ARG A 62 -1.42 8.85 -1.29
CA ARG A 62 -2.19 10.04 -0.95
C ARG A 62 -3.59 9.66 -0.55
N THR A 63 -4.14 10.47 0.33
CA THR A 63 -5.53 10.30 0.70
C THR A 63 -6.39 10.99 -0.34
N ASN A 64 -7.38 10.27 -0.81
CA ASN A 64 -8.31 10.78 -1.80
C ASN A 64 -9.69 10.83 -1.17
N ILE A 65 -10.34 11.99 -1.26
CA ILE A 65 -11.67 12.15 -0.70
C ILE A 65 -12.69 12.06 -1.81
N GLN A 66 -13.52 11.06 -1.72
CA GLN A 66 -14.60 10.90 -2.66
C GLN A 66 -15.84 11.58 -2.10
N LYS A 67 -16.36 12.53 -2.85
CA LYS A 67 -17.51 13.27 -2.39
C LYS A 67 -18.76 12.42 -2.43
N GLU A 68 -19.65 12.76 -1.57
CA GLU A 68 -20.97 12.18 -1.55
C GLU A 68 -21.66 12.42 -2.89
N SER A 69 -22.33 11.43 -3.40
CA SER A 69 -23.00 11.57 -4.69
C SER A 69 -24.18 10.60 -4.77
N ILE A 70 -25.05 10.87 -5.73
CA ILE A 70 -26.16 9.97 -6.01
C ILE A 70 -25.86 9.30 -7.32
N ARG A 71 -25.86 8.00 -7.31
CA ARG A 71 -25.60 7.23 -8.50
C ARG A 71 -26.78 6.33 -8.81
N ARG A 72 -26.82 5.88 -10.05
CA ARG A 72 -27.90 5.04 -10.49
C ARG A 72 -27.41 3.62 -10.64
N ASN A 73 -28.15 2.69 -10.08
CA ASN A 73 -27.84 1.29 -10.21
C ASN A 73 -28.09 0.87 -11.66
N PRO A 74 -27.07 0.38 -12.38
CA PRO A 74 -27.27 0.04 -13.81
C PRO A 74 -28.24 -1.12 -14.02
N LYS A 75 -28.48 -1.93 -13.02
CA LYS A 75 -29.37 -3.06 -13.18
C LYS A 75 -30.84 -2.69 -12.95
N THR A 76 -31.09 -1.87 -11.97
CA THR A 76 -32.47 -1.56 -11.59
C THR A 76 -32.87 -0.14 -11.93
N GLY A 77 -31.91 0.72 -12.21
CA GLY A 77 -32.18 2.12 -12.44
C GLY A 77 -32.45 2.90 -11.16
N ALA A 78 -32.42 2.24 -10.02
CA ALA A 78 -32.71 2.90 -8.75
C ALA A 78 -31.55 3.82 -8.37
N LYS A 79 -31.90 4.92 -7.71
CA LYS A 79 -30.91 5.85 -7.21
C LYS A 79 -30.26 5.30 -5.95
N VAL A 80 -28.94 5.43 -5.86
CA VAL A 80 -28.20 4.95 -4.71
C VAL A 80 -27.38 6.11 -4.16
N ASN A 81 -27.50 6.34 -2.87
CA ASN A 81 -26.69 7.33 -2.20
C ASN A 81 -25.32 6.75 -1.91
N VAL A 82 -24.29 7.43 -2.41
CA VAL A 82 -22.92 7.04 -2.12
C VAL A 82 -22.36 8.03 -1.12
N PRO A 83 -22.10 7.61 0.12
CA PRO A 83 -21.62 8.55 1.11
C PRO A 83 -20.19 8.98 0.85
N LYS A 84 -19.84 10.10 1.45
CA LYS A 84 -18.48 10.59 1.40
C LYS A 84 -17.55 9.59 2.06
N LYS A 85 -16.40 9.34 1.46
CA LYS A 85 -15.43 8.44 2.06
C LYS A 85 -14.01 8.82 1.64
N ARG A 86 -13.06 8.36 2.42
CA ARG A 86 -11.67 8.58 2.14
C ARG A 86 -11.04 7.27 1.72
N THR A 87 -10.24 7.33 0.69
CA THR A 87 -9.52 6.16 0.20
C THR A 87 -8.06 6.55 -0.03
N ILE A 88 -7.24 5.56 -0.29
CA ILE A 88 -5.83 5.78 -0.53
C ILE A 88 -5.57 5.66 -2.01
N LYS A 89 -4.86 6.61 -2.56
CA LYS A 89 -4.46 6.60 -3.94
C LYS A 89 -2.96 6.38 -4.02
N TRP A 90 -2.55 5.49 -4.88
CA TRP A 90 -1.15 5.13 -5.04
C TRP A 90 -0.65 5.59 -6.40
N LYS A 91 0.53 6.18 -6.40
CA LYS A 91 1.16 6.57 -7.66
C LYS A 91 2.59 6.07 -7.66
N MET A 92 2.93 5.29 -8.65
CA MET A 92 4.27 4.72 -8.77
C MET A 92 5.27 5.79 -9.20
N SER A 93 6.49 5.72 -8.67
CA SER A 93 7.54 6.64 -9.10
C SER A 93 7.99 6.30 -10.50
N LYS A 94 8.57 7.29 -11.18
CA LYS A 94 9.08 7.06 -12.52
C LYS A 94 10.24 6.07 -12.52
N ASP A 95 11.04 6.13 -11.48
CA ASP A 95 12.18 5.22 -11.37
C ASP A 95 11.72 3.77 -11.26
N LEU A 96 10.72 3.53 -10.44
CA LEU A 96 10.21 2.18 -10.27
C LEU A 96 9.54 1.71 -11.56
N PHE A 97 8.80 2.58 -12.20
CA PHE A 97 8.13 2.27 -13.46
C PHE A 97 9.14 1.82 -14.50
N LYS A 98 10.24 2.55 -14.61
CA LYS A 98 11.29 2.20 -15.56
C LYS A 98 11.92 0.86 -15.24
N LYS A 99 12.18 0.63 -13.98
CA LYS A 99 12.77 -0.65 -13.58
C LYS A 99 11.89 -1.82 -13.93
N LEU A 100 10.60 -1.67 -13.70
CA LEU A 100 9.66 -2.75 -13.97
C LEU A 100 9.49 -3.01 -15.46
N ASN A 101 9.62 -1.99 -16.26
CA ASN A 101 9.33 -2.13 -17.70
C ASN A 101 10.54 -2.29 -18.60
N ASN A 102 11.70 -1.86 -18.15
CA ASN A 102 12.91 -1.95 -18.96
C ASN A 102 13.83 -3.08 -18.56
N GLU A 103 13.57 -3.68 -17.45
CA GLU A 103 14.40 -4.76 -16.97
C GLU A 103 14.06 -6.01 -17.73
N LYS A 104 15.08 -6.67 -18.28
CA LYS A 104 14.78 -7.86 -18.98
C LYS A 104 15.01 -8.99 -18.12
N GLU A 105 14.34 -9.78 -18.04
CA GLU A 105 14.53 -10.75 -17.20
C GLU A 105 14.94 -11.80 -17.55
#